data_110a9763baa6512dbc2a7eabc2e9d8c6
#
_entry.id   110a9763baa6512dbc2a7eabc2e9d8c6
#
_cell.length_a   1.000
_cell.length_b   1.000
_cell.length_c   1.000
_cell.angle_alpha   90.00
_cell.angle_beta   90.00
_cell.angle_gamma   90.00
#
_symmetry.space_group_name_H-M   'P 1'
#
loop_
_entity.id
_entity.type
_entity.pdbx_description
1 polymer ?
#
loop_
_entity_poly.entity_id
_entity_poly.type
_entity_poly.pdbx_seq_one_letter_code
_entity_poly.pdbx_strand_id
1 'polypeptide(L)'
;MKLLMHACCAPCSVYCVDSLRAEGIEPTLYWYNPNIHPYMEYRERRECIKEYAEHEKLNIIFNDEYGLDNFCKEVSSNIEGRCVKYCYPVRLKKTFEYAKENGYDTVSTTLLYSIYQKHDYIKMLCEQYSKEYGVDFLYRDFRVGFWEGHDKAKNELNLYMQKYCGCIFSEEERYKNKIEKDKLLYGG
;
A
#
# COMPACT_ATOMS: atom_id res chain seq x y z
N MET A 1 5.79 -20.36 10.00
CA MET A 1 5.75 -18.90 9.74
C MET A 1 4.34 -18.52 9.31
N LYS A 2 3.68 -17.69 10.10
CA LYS A 2 2.33 -17.17 9.83
C LYS A 2 2.49 -15.71 9.43
N LEU A 3 2.57 -15.45 8.11
CA LEU A 3 2.88 -14.14 7.53
C LEU A 3 1.64 -13.28 7.35
N LEU A 4 1.64 -12.06 7.92
CA LEU A 4 0.69 -11.00 7.62
C LEU A 4 1.35 -9.98 6.69
N MET A 5 0.81 -9.77 5.50
CA MET A 5 1.36 -8.82 4.52
C MET A 5 0.44 -7.61 4.33
N HIS A 6 0.88 -6.43 4.77
CA HIS A 6 0.16 -5.20 4.44
C HIS A 6 0.07 -5.02 2.93
N ALA A 7 -1.15 -4.85 2.42
CA ALA A 7 -1.44 -4.70 1.01
C ALA A 7 -1.99 -3.30 0.69
N CYS A 8 -1.25 -2.51 -0.09
CA CYS A 8 -1.67 -1.16 -0.47
C CYS A 8 -2.67 -1.13 -1.65
N CYS A 9 -2.65 -2.14 -2.51
CA CYS A 9 -3.54 -2.33 -3.65
C CYS A 9 -3.28 -3.69 -4.32
N ALA A 10 -4.18 -4.14 -5.18
CA ALA A 10 -4.05 -5.41 -5.89
C ALA A 10 -2.81 -5.44 -6.81
N PRO A 11 -2.58 -4.46 -7.72
CA PRO A 11 -1.42 -4.51 -8.60
C PRO A 11 -0.07 -4.62 -7.88
N CYS A 12 0.08 -3.97 -6.71
CA CYS A 12 1.30 -4.07 -5.92
C CYS A 12 1.45 -5.44 -5.24
N SER A 13 0.37 -6.19 -5.08
CA SER A 13 0.37 -7.49 -4.41
C SER A 13 0.75 -8.64 -5.34
N VAL A 14 0.53 -8.52 -6.64
CA VAL A 14 0.71 -9.61 -7.63
C VAL A 14 2.10 -10.23 -7.53
N TYR A 15 3.14 -9.47 -7.82
CA TYR A 15 4.51 -9.99 -7.77
C TYR A 15 4.95 -10.39 -6.35
N CYS A 16 4.51 -9.64 -5.33
CA CYS A 16 4.85 -9.97 -3.94
C CYS A 16 4.32 -11.36 -3.55
N VAL A 17 3.08 -11.65 -3.91
CA VAL A 17 2.45 -12.95 -3.64
C VAL A 17 3.13 -14.06 -4.44
N ASP A 18 3.33 -13.87 -5.75
CA ASP A 18 3.99 -14.85 -6.61
C ASP A 18 5.40 -15.20 -6.11
N SER A 19 6.18 -14.18 -5.76
CA SER A 19 7.54 -14.35 -5.23
C SER A 19 7.55 -15.12 -3.91
N LEU A 20 6.64 -14.81 -3.00
CA LEU A 20 6.54 -15.53 -1.72
C LEU A 20 6.06 -16.98 -1.90
N ARG A 21 5.08 -17.20 -2.78
CA ARG A 21 4.61 -18.55 -3.11
C ARG A 21 5.69 -19.41 -3.76
N ALA A 22 6.55 -18.82 -4.57
CA ALA A 22 7.71 -19.52 -5.13
C ALA A 22 8.71 -19.98 -4.05
N GLU A 23 8.74 -19.30 -2.89
CA GLU A 23 9.50 -19.69 -1.70
C GLU A 23 8.70 -20.64 -0.77
N GLY A 24 7.49 -21.05 -1.13
CA GLY A 24 6.60 -21.87 -0.29
C GLY A 24 5.94 -21.11 0.86
N ILE A 25 5.85 -19.78 0.76
CA ILE A 25 5.26 -18.90 1.77
C ILE A 25 3.90 -18.43 1.29
N GLU A 26 2.84 -18.76 2.02
CA GLU A 26 1.48 -18.26 1.74
C GLU A 26 1.15 -17.07 2.66
N PRO A 27 1.05 -15.83 2.14
CA PRO A 27 0.74 -14.68 2.97
C PRO A 27 -0.77 -14.55 3.23
N THR A 28 -1.12 -14.03 4.40
CA THR A 28 -2.44 -13.43 4.61
C THR A 28 -2.32 -11.94 4.31
N LEU A 29 -3.15 -11.42 3.41
CA LEU A 29 -3.18 -9.99 3.11
C LEU A 29 -3.89 -9.20 4.21
N TYR A 30 -3.40 -8.00 4.49
CA TYR A 30 -3.99 -7.08 5.43
C TYR A 30 -4.24 -5.73 4.77
N TRP A 31 -5.51 -5.37 4.59
CA TRP A 31 -5.93 -4.09 4.04
C TRP A 31 -6.14 -3.08 5.17
N TYR A 32 -5.29 -2.07 5.22
CA TYR A 32 -5.48 -0.87 6.05
C TYR A 32 -4.81 0.32 5.38
N ASN A 33 -5.59 1.18 4.73
CA ASN A 33 -5.09 2.26 3.89
C ASN A 33 -5.88 3.57 4.11
N PRO A 34 -5.89 4.16 5.32
CA PRO A 34 -6.66 5.36 5.63
C PRO A 34 -6.16 6.63 4.92
N ASN A 35 -5.07 6.51 4.17
CA ASN A 35 -4.44 7.57 3.39
C ASN A 35 -4.85 7.58 1.91
N ILE A 36 -5.79 6.73 1.48
CA ILE A 36 -6.26 6.71 0.10
C ILE A 36 -7.47 7.62 -0.06
N HIS A 37 -7.41 8.57 -1.00
CA HIS A 37 -8.45 9.56 -1.27
C HIS A 37 -8.55 9.85 -2.79
N PRO A 38 -9.71 10.34 -3.29
CA PRO A 38 -10.99 10.45 -2.59
C PRO A 38 -11.66 9.09 -2.33
N TYR A 39 -12.86 9.11 -1.75
CA TYR A 39 -13.56 7.87 -1.37
C TYR A 39 -13.77 6.88 -2.53
N MET A 40 -14.04 7.36 -3.74
CA MET A 40 -14.21 6.48 -4.89
C MET A 40 -12.93 5.74 -5.26
N GLU A 41 -11.77 6.40 -5.16
CA GLU A 41 -10.47 5.75 -5.36
C GLU A 41 -10.16 4.71 -4.26
N TYR A 42 -10.48 5.05 -3.00
CA TYR A 42 -10.37 4.13 -1.88
C TYR A 42 -11.21 2.87 -2.11
N ARG A 43 -12.48 3.06 -2.48
CA ARG A 43 -13.43 2.00 -2.76
C ARG A 43 -12.96 1.13 -3.94
N GLU A 44 -12.56 1.74 -5.05
CA GLU A 44 -12.11 1.02 -6.24
C GLU A 44 -10.91 0.10 -5.95
N ARG A 45 -9.92 0.60 -5.19
CA ARG A 45 -8.78 -0.23 -4.79
C ARG A 45 -9.16 -1.34 -3.81
N ARG A 46 -10.10 -1.07 -2.91
CA ARG A 46 -10.57 -2.06 -1.94
C ARG A 46 -11.32 -3.19 -2.64
N GLU A 47 -12.24 -2.88 -3.54
CA GLU A 47 -12.96 -3.91 -4.31
C GLU A 47 -11.99 -4.69 -5.22
N CYS A 48 -11.09 -4.01 -5.90
CA CYS A 48 -10.08 -4.66 -6.76
C CYS A 48 -9.20 -5.66 -5.98
N ILE A 49 -8.73 -5.31 -4.78
CA ILE A 49 -7.91 -6.26 -3.99
C ILE A 49 -8.73 -7.40 -3.41
N LYS A 50 -10.02 -7.17 -3.14
CA LYS A 50 -10.95 -8.23 -2.74
C LYS A 50 -11.11 -9.26 -3.85
N GLU A 51 -11.44 -8.79 -5.07
CA GLU A 51 -11.58 -9.65 -6.27
C GLU A 51 -10.28 -10.40 -6.57
N TYR A 52 -9.13 -9.73 -6.48
CA TYR A 52 -7.82 -10.35 -6.64
C TYR A 52 -7.58 -11.46 -5.59
N ALA A 53 -7.88 -11.20 -4.33
CA ALA A 53 -7.71 -12.20 -3.28
C ALA A 53 -8.63 -13.40 -3.46
N GLU A 54 -9.88 -13.19 -3.90
CA GLU A 54 -10.82 -14.27 -4.23
C GLU A 54 -10.32 -15.10 -5.42
N HIS A 55 -9.85 -14.45 -6.49
CA HIS A 55 -9.30 -15.12 -7.68
C HIS A 55 -8.09 -15.98 -7.31
N GLU A 56 -7.16 -15.43 -6.52
CA GLU A 56 -5.93 -16.10 -6.10
C GLU A 56 -6.11 -17.04 -4.89
N LYS A 57 -7.33 -17.12 -4.34
CA LYS A 57 -7.65 -17.90 -3.12
C LYS A 57 -6.80 -17.53 -1.91
N LEU A 58 -6.49 -16.23 -1.79
CA LEU A 58 -5.74 -15.67 -0.68
C LEU A 58 -6.66 -15.33 0.48
N ASN A 59 -6.18 -15.55 1.70
CA ASN A 59 -6.82 -14.95 2.87
C ASN A 59 -6.55 -13.45 2.89
N ILE A 60 -7.60 -12.65 3.06
CA ILE A 60 -7.50 -11.20 3.22
C ILE A 60 -8.31 -10.72 4.42
N ILE A 61 -7.74 -9.82 5.20
CA ILE A 61 -8.36 -9.18 6.36
C ILE A 61 -8.52 -7.71 6.04
N PHE A 62 -9.73 -7.20 6.21
CA PHE A 62 -10.05 -5.79 6.02
C PHE A 62 -10.18 -5.08 7.36
N ASN A 63 -9.31 -4.10 7.59
CA ASN A 63 -9.56 -3.03 8.53
C ASN A 63 -10.02 -1.81 7.70
N ASP A 64 -11.35 -1.76 7.48
CA ASP A 64 -11.96 -0.84 6.51
C ASP A 64 -12.21 0.52 7.17
N GLU A 65 -11.25 1.43 7.02
CA GLU A 65 -11.30 2.79 7.54
C GLU A 65 -10.95 3.80 6.45
N TYR A 66 -11.90 4.67 6.12
CA TYR A 66 -11.67 5.83 5.26
C TYR A 66 -11.26 7.04 6.11
N GLY A 67 -9.95 7.29 6.20
CA GLY A 67 -9.34 8.16 7.19
C GLY A 67 -9.10 9.61 6.75
N LEU A 68 -9.94 10.23 5.88
CA LEU A 68 -9.68 11.58 5.34
C LEU A 68 -9.49 12.64 6.42
N ASP A 69 -10.36 12.70 7.41
CA ASP A 69 -10.31 13.73 8.48
C ASP A 69 -9.00 13.66 9.27
N ASN A 70 -8.62 12.46 9.69
CA ASN A 70 -7.38 12.23 10.43
C ASN A 70 -6.17 12.53 9.55
N PHE A 71 -6.18 12.09 8.29
CA PHE A 71 -5.14 12.40 7.34
C PHE A 71 -4.93 13.92 7.21
N CYS A 72 -6.00 14.69 6.95
CA CYS A 72 -5.91 16.13 6.79
C CYS A 72 -5.36 16.83 8.04
N LYS A 73 -5.82 16.43 9.24
CA LYS A 73 -5.33 16.99 10.51
C LYS A 73 -3.83 16.75 10.71
N GLU A 74 -3.39 15.53 10.49
CA GLU A 74 -2.00 15.11 10.73
C GLU A 74 -1.00 15.69 9.72
N VAL A 75 -1.43 15.88 8.45
CA VAL A 75 -0.51 16.35 7.40
C VAL A 75 -0.55 17.85 7.14
N SER A 76 -1.53 18.58 7.68
CA SER A 76 -1.74 20.02 7.43
C SER A 76 -0.52 20.89 7.69
N SER A 77 0.28 20.55 8.70
CA SER A 77 1.50 21.29 9.05
C SER A 77 2.73 20.92 8.20
N ASN A 78 2.69 19.82 7.45
CA ASN A 78 3.81 19.36 6.63
C ASN A 78 3.35 18.40 5.53
N ILE A 79 2.76 18.97 4.48
CA ILE A 79 2.25 18.24 3.32
C ILE A 79 3.35 17.48 2.58
N GLU A 80 4.53 18.08 2.40
CA GLU A 80 5.66 17.45 1.72
C GLU A 80 6.22 16.25 2.47
N GLY A 81 6.21 16.30 3.80
CA GLY A 81 6.65 15.20 4.67
C GLY A 81 5.60 14.13 4.94
N ARG A 82 4.39 14.23 4.39
CA ARG A 82 3.23 13.38 4.69
C ARG A 82 3.49 11.88 4.58
N CYS A 83 4.27 11.44 3.58
CA CYS A 83 4.56 10.02 3.40
C CYS A 83 5.31 9.45 4.59
N VAL A 84 6.35 10.17 5.06
CA VAL A 84 7.23 9.75 6.15
C VAL A 84 6.57 9.95 7.51
N LYS A 85 5.85 11.06 7.70
CA LYS A 85 5.26 11.40 9.00
C LYS A 85 3.92 10.73 9.27
N TYR A 86 3.17 10.37 8.23
CA TYR A 86 1.84 9.80 8.38
C TYR A 86 1.62 8.53 7.56
N CYS A 87 1.73 8.59 6.21
CA CYS A 87 1.23 7.52 5.36
C CYS A 87 1.91 6.16 5.56
N TYR A 88 3.21 6.11 5.77
CA TYR A 88 3.90 4.86 6.09
C TYR A 88 3.69 4.45 7.54
N PRO A 89 3.92 5.33 8.54
CA PRO A 89 3.74 4.97 9.94
C PRO A 89 2.35 4.44 10.26
N VAL A 90 1.29 5.13 9.85
CA VAL A 90 -0.08 4.74 10.21
C VAL A 90 -0.44 3.34 9.72
N ARG A 91 -0.05 2.98 8.49
CA ARG A 91 -0.33 1.66 7.92
C ARG A 91 0.53 0.57 8.54
N LEU A 92 1.84 0.78 8.61
CA LEU A 92 2.77 -0.22 9.08
C LEU A 92 2.60 -0.47 10.58
N LYS A 93 2.47 0.58 11.39
CA LYS A 93 2.21 0.44 12.82
C LYS A 93 0.98 -0.42 13.07
N LYS A 94 -0.14 -0.10 12.40
CA LYS A 94 -1.38 -0.86 12.55
C LYS A 94 -1.25 -2.32 12.11
N THR A 95 -0.42 -2.58 11.10
CA THR A 95 -0.16 -3.96 10.65
C THR A 95 0.61 -4.76 11.71
N PHE A 96 1.63 -4.18 12.33
CA PHE A 96 2.38 -4.84 13.41
C PHE A 96 1.54 -5.02 14.68
N GLU A 97 0.73 -4.04 15.05
CA GLU A 97 -0.25 -4.15 16.15
C GLU A 97 -1.18 -5.34 15.91
N TYR A 98 -1.82 -5.37 14.74
CA TYR A 98 -2.74 -6.45 14.38
C TYR A 98 -2.05 -7.81 14.37
N ALA A 99 -0.84 -7.89 13.83
CA ALA A 99 -0.07 -9.14 13.80
C ALA A 99 0.17 -9.68 15.21
N LYS A 100 0.64 -8.83 16.12
CA LYS A 100 0.87 -9.19 17.53
C LYS A 100 -0.41 -9.68 18.22
N GLU A 101 -1.50 -8.94 18.07
CA GLU A 101 -2.78 -9.24 18.72
C GLU A 101 -3.44 -10.53 18.20
N ASN A 102 -3.16 -10.92 16.95
CA ASN A 102 -3.81 -12.05 16.28
C ASN A 102 -2.88 -13.25 16.02
N GLY A 103 -1.72 -13.26 16.66
CA GLY A 103 -0.80 -14.39 16.64
C GLY A 103 -0.17 -14.67 15.26
N TYR A 104 0.12 -13.58 14.50
CA TYR A 104 1.03 -13.63 13.37
C TYR A 104 2.46 -13.45 13.91
N ASP A 105 3.35 -14.29 13.44
CA ASP A 105 4.76 -14.24 13.88
C ASP A 105 5.63 -13.36 12.99
N THR A 106 5.15 -13.04 11.79
CA THR A 106 5.92 -12.33 10.76
C THR A 106 5.05 -11.31 10.02
N VAL A 107 5.63 -10.15 9.70
CA VAL A 107 5.01 -9.08 8.90
C VAL A 107 5.84 -8.78 7.66
N SER A 108 5.18 -8.47 6.54
CA SER A 108 5.77 -7.86 5.36
C SER A 108 4.84 -6.78 4.77
N THR A 109 5.24 -6.13 3.68
CA THR A 109 4.42 -5.09 3.04
C THR A 109 4.67 -4.99 1.54
N THR A 110 3.59 -4.82 0.77
CA THR A 110 3.67 -4.54 -0.67
C THR A 110 4.20 -3.13 -0.98
N LEU A 111 4.44 -2.29 0.02
CA LEU A 111 5.11 -1.00 -0.18
C LEU A 111 6.57 -1.17 -0.63
N LEU A 112 7.17 -2.34 -0.40
CA LEU A 112 8.53 -2.68 -0.85
C LEU A 112 8.61 -3.04 -2.35
N TYR A 113 7.47 -3.10 -3.05
CA TYR A 113 7.40 -3.42 -4.47
C TYR A 113 7.59 -2.21 -5.38
N SER A 114 7.01 -1.07 -5.02
CA SER A 114 7.00 0.09 -5.90
C SER A 114 8.33 0.84 -5.91
N ILE A 115 8.87 1.08 -7.11
CA ILE A 115 10.08 1.88 -7.33
C ILE A 115 9.91 3.37 -7.00
N TYR A 116 8.66 3.82 -6.78
CA TYR A 116 8.31 5.21 -6.44
C TYR A 116 8.20 5.46 -4.93
N GLN A 117 8.30 4.41 -4.11
CA GLN A 117 8.23 4.54 -2.65
C GLN A 117 9.61 4.82 -2.04
N LYS A 118 9.61 5.39 -0.83
CA LYS A 118 10.86 5.62 -0.06
C LYS A 118 11.32 4.31 0.59
N HIS A 119 11.84 3.40 -0.21
CA HIS A 119 12.12 2.00 0.13
C HIS A 119 12.94 1.84 1.42
N ASP A 120 14.07 2.54 1.53
CA ASP A 120 14.96 2.42 2.69
C ASP A 120 14.29 2.92 3.98
N TYR A 121 13.47 3.96 3.88
CA TYR A 121 12.68 4.44 5.02
C TYR A 121 11.61 3.42 5.45
N ILE A 122 10.91 2.80 4.51
CA ILE A 122 9.93 1.74 4.80
C ILE A 122 10.61 0.57 5.49
N LYS A 123 11.76 0.13 4.97
CA LYS A 123 12.56 -0.94 5.57
C LYS A 123 12.95 -0.59 7.01
N MET A 124 13.56 0.57 7.23
CA MET A 124 13.95 1.04 8.56
C MET A 124 12.76 1.07 9.53
N LEU A 125 11.62 1.58 9.09
CA LEU A 125 10.42 1.68 9.91
C LEU A 125 9.86 0.30 10.28
N CYS A 126 9.84 -0.65 9.35
CA CYS A 126 9.44 -2.03 9.62
C CYS A 126 10.42 -2.73 10.60
N GLU A 127 11.72 -2.51 10.47
CA GLU A 127 12.72 -3.03 11.40
C GLU A 127 12.54 -2.45 12.83
N GLN A 128 12.17 -1.18 12.92
CA GLN A 128 11.83 -0.54 14.19
C GLN A 128 10.59 -1.17 14.82
N TYR A 129 9.48 -1.29 14.06
CA TYR A 129 8.25 -1.87 14.56
C TYR A 129 8.40 -3.36 14.89
N SER A 130 9.19 -4.11 14.11
CA SER A 130 9.53 -5.50 14.45
C SER A 130 10.08 -5.63 15.87
N LYS A 131 11.02 -4.77 16.24
CA LYS A 131 11.59 -4.74 17.60
C LYS A 131 10.57 -4.28 18.65
N GLU A 132 9.79 -3.26 18.34
CA GLU A 132 8.79 -2.67 19.26
C GLU A 132 7.66 -3.66 19.59
N TYR A 133 7.17 -4.37 18.59
CA TYR A 133 6.03 -5.29 18.75
C TYR A 133 6.44 -6.74 19.02
N GLY A 134 7.71 -7.10 18.81
CA GLY A 134 8.20 -8.47 18.95
C GLY A 134 7.61 -9.41 17.89
N VAL A 135 7.44 -8.90 16.67
CA VAL A 135 6.95 -9.64 15.50
C VAL A 135 8.00 -9.53 14.41
N ASP A 136 8.40 -10.63 13.79
CA ASP A 136 9.46 -10.64 12.80
C ASP A 136 9.10 -9.83 11.56
N PHE A 137 10.10 -9.21 10.93
CA PHE A 137 9.94 -8.52 9.66
C PHE A 137 10.58 -9.32 8.52
N LEU A 138 9.75 -9.82 7.61
CA LEU A 138 10.22 -10.45 6.38
C LEU A 138 10.52 -9.39 5.33
N TYR A 139 11.79 -9.01 5.23
CA TYR A 139 12.27 -8.11 4.18
C TYR A 139 12.51 -8.87 2.87
N ARG A 140 11.93 -8.35 1.78
CA ARG A 140 12.26 -8.71 0.39
C ARG A 140 12.28 -7.44 -0.44
N ASP A 141 13.27 -7.29 -1.31
CA ASP A 141 13.26 -6.23 -2.32
C ASP A 141 12.43 -6.68 -3.52
N PHE A 142 11.14 -6.42 -3.46
CA PHE A 142 10.21 -6.79 -4.54
C PHE A 142 10.32 -5.87 -5.77
N ARG A 143 11.13 -4.80 -5.75
CA ARG A 143 11.31 -3.89 -6.88
C ARG A 143 11.92 -4.58 -8.10
N VAL A 144 12.66 -5.66 -7.90
CA VAL A 144 13.25 -6.46 -8.98
C VAL A 144 12.21 -7.00 -9.96
N GLY A 145 11.00 -7.28 -9.49
CA GLY A 145 9.87 -7.74 -10.30
C GLY A 145 8.84 -6.66 -10.64
N PHE A 146 9.22 -5.36 -10.56
CA PHE A 146 8.25 -4.27 -10.75
C PHE A 146 7.56 -4.32 -12.11
N TRP A 147 8.32 -4.50 -13.18
CA TRP A 147 7.75 -4.52 -14.52
C TRP A 147 7.00 -5.80 -14.83
N GLU A 148 7.48 -6.94 -14.35
CA GLU A 148 6.80 -8.24 -14.47
C GLU A 148 5.44 -8.21 -13.77
N GLY A 149 5.39 -7.81 -12.50
CA GLY A 149 4.15 -7.72 -11.75
C GLY A 149 3.18 -6.67 -12.31
N HIS A 150 3.69 -5.54 -12.82
CA HIS A 150 2.86 -4.53 -13.48
C HIS A 150 2.21 -5.08 -14.76
N ASP A 151 2.98 -5.79 -15.60
CA ASP A 151 2.47 -6.38 -16.83
C ASP A 151 1.42 -7.44 -16.54
N LYS A 152 1.70 -8.37 -15.63
CA LYS A 152 0.75 -9.40 -15.19
C LYS A 152 -0.54 -8.78 -14.63
N ALA A 153 -0.42 -7.80 -13.72
CA ALA A 153 -1.59 -7.12 -13.15
C ALA A 153 -2.49 -6.48 -14.20
N LYS A 154 -1.88 -5.82 -15.19
CA LYS A 154 -2.60 -5.07 -16.23
C LYS A 154 -3.13 -5.95 -17.35
N ASN A 155 -2.29 -6.82 -17.92
CA ASN A 155 -2.56 -7.50 -19.18
C ASN A 155 -3.10 -8.92 -19.01
N GLU A 156 -2.75 -9.62 -17.91
CA GLU A 156 -3.25 -10.96 -17.64
C GLU A 156 -4.46 -10.95 -16.71
N LEU A 157 -4.34 -10.20 -15.59
CA LEU A 157 -5.39 -10.15 -14.56
C LEU A 157 -6.40 -9.02 -14.77
N ASN A 158 -6.14 -8.09 -15.69
CA ASN A 158 -7.00 -6.94 -15.99
C ASN A 158 -7.43 -6.15 -14.74
N LEU A 159 -6.50 -5.97 -13.78
CA LEU A 159 -6.77 -5.28 -12.52
C LEU A 159 -6.90 -3.77 -12.71
N TYR A 160 -7.64 -3.13 -11.81
CA TYR A 160 -7.67 -1.66 -11.74
C TYR A 160 -6.27 -1.11 -11.45
N MET A 161 -5.72 -0.34 -12.40
CA MET A 161 -4.39 0.27 -12.31
C MET A 161 -4.49 1.70 -11.79
N GLN A 162 -4.10 1.91 -10.54
CA GLN A 162 -4.12 3.24 -9.92
C GLN A 162 -3.18 4.22 -10.63
N LYS A 163 -3.61 5.47 -10.73
CA LYS A 163 -2.87 6.53 -11.44
C LYS A 163 -1.92 7.32 -10.54
N TYR A 164 -2.06 7.23 -9.22
CA TYR A 164 -1.25 7.94 -8.22
C TYR A 164 -1.07 7.11 -6.95
N CYS A 165 -0.22 7.57 -6.01
CA CYS A 165 0.13 6.80 -4.80
C CYS A 165 -1.09 6.49 -3.92
N GLY A 166 -2.01 7.46 -3.74
CA GLY A 166 -3.25 7.23 -3.00
C GLY A 166 -3.84 8.46 -2.35
N CYS A 167 -3.05 9.34 -1.74
CA CYS A 167 -3.61 10.51 -1.08
C CYS A 167 -3.98 11.63 -2.05
N ILE A 168 -4.87 12.53 -1.62
CA ILE A 168 -5.35 13.66 -2.42
C ILE A 168 -4.21 14.54 -2.95
N PHE A 169 -3.15 14.75 -2.18
CA PHE A 169 -1.98 15.52 -2.65
C PHE A 169 -1.17 14.80 -3.73
N SER A 170 -1.12 13.46 -3.69
CA SER A 170 -0.47 12.71 -4.77
C SER A 170 -1.31 12.69 -6.05
N GLU A 171 -2.62 12.86 -5.95
CA GLU A 171 -3.49 13.08 -7.09
C GLU A 171 -3.23 14.45 -7.72
N GLU A 172 -3.21 15.52 -6.92
CA GLU A 172 -2.87 16.88 -7.38
C GLU A 172 -1.50 16.91 -8.07
N GLU A 173 -0.47 16.33 -7.44
CA GLU A 173 0.88 16.22 -8.02
C GLU A 173 0.87 15.49 -9.38
N ARG A 174 0.08 14.41 -9.50
CA ARG A 174 -0.07 13.66 -10.75
C ARG A 174 -0.67 14.48 -11.87
N TYR A 175 -1.63 15.35 -11.55
CA TYR A 175 -2.37 16.12 -12.53
C TYR A 175 -1.92 17.60 -12.62
N LYS A 176 -0.84 17.99 -11.97
CA LYS A 176 -0.33 19.36 -11.93
C LYS A 176 -0.27 20.02 -13.31
N ASN A 177 0.35 19.37 -14.29
CA ASN A 177 0.47 19.93 -15.65
C ASN A 177 -0.89 20.09 -16.35
N LYS A 178 -1.86 19.23 -16.04
CA LYS A 178 -3.22 19.35 -16.56
C LYS A 178 -3.95 20.52 -15.91
N ILE A 179 -3.84 20.65 -14.60
CA ILE A 179 -4.43 21.73 -13.83
C ILE A 179 -3.89 23.09 -14.34
N GLU A 180 -2.59 23.21 -14.59
CA GLU A 180 -1.98 24.42 -15.13
C GLU A 180 -2.49 24.76 -16.55
N LYS A 181 -2.66 23.77 -17.41
CA LYS A 181 -3.27 23.98 -18.74
C LYS A 181 -4.72 24.45 -18.64
N ASP A 182 -5.50 23.82 -17.77
CA ASP A 182 -6.90 24.16 -17.58
C ASP A 182 -7.05 25.60 -17.04
N LYS A 183 -6.17 26.03 -16.12
CA LYS A 183 -6.12 27.44 -15.66
C LYS A 183 -5.89 28.44 -16.80
N LEU A 184 -5.00 28.13 -17.73
CA LEU A 184 -4.76 28.99 -18.90
C LEU A 184 -5.98 29.06 -19.85
N LEU A 185 -6.75 27.98 -19.95
CA LEU A 185 -7.94 27.90 -20.81
C LEU A 185 -9.17 28.59 -20.20
N TYR A 186 -9.33 28.49 -18.89
CA TYR A 186 -10.54 28.93 -18.17
C TYR A 186 -10.34 30.20 -17.34
N GLY A 187 -9.17 30.82 -17.38
CA GLY A 187 -8.91 32.12 -16.79
C GLY A 187 -8.81 32.11 -15.26
N GLY A 188 -8.07 31.15 -14.72
CA GLY A 188 -7.77 31.09 -13.28
C GLY A 188 -6.55 31.91 -12.89
#